data_b12e60f405e7abfc60fddb9d8a69706d
#
_entry.id   b12e60f405e7abfc60fddb9d8a69706d
#
_cell.length_a   1.000
_cell.length_b   1.000
_cell.length_c   1.000
_cell.angle_alpha   90.00
_cell.angle_beta   90.00
_cell.angle_gamma   90.00
#
_symmetry.space_group_name_H-M   'P 1'
#
loop_
_entity.id
_entity.type
_entity.pdbx_description
1 polymer ?
#
loop_
_entity_poly.entity_id
_entity_poly.type
_entity_poly.pdbx_seq_one_letter_code
_entity_poly.pdbx_strand_id
1 'polypeptide(L)'
;MKFESLFFLCLVLCSCTKRESFNHIEIIGHGGMGVEHPMSIYHDNTVESVSLALQFPGLNGVEVDVQLDLDGELWLYHDMELDTETSGGGCIGSLHSNFIMDLNYNTIQGEKLCRLNQIVPLLDSSKVLFIDVKSFNSCDGLAQNPILFLESLNTALSNTKCEVRVIISNTDWLPYFIPFYQTYYSSDQHAEIENNINTHLGLTGVVVRYSSITESQVQSYKNQGLKVFLYEMRSPKGIKRALRKNPDGIIPDDIRRALIEGR
;
A
#
# COMPACT_ATOMS: atom_id res chain seq x y z
N MET A 1 24.70 3.60 -74.22
CA MET A 1 23.79 3.21 -73.11
C MET A 1 24.52 3.59 -71.82
N LYS A 2 24.05 4.65 -71.14
CA LYS A 2 24.60 5.09 -69.85
C LYS A 2 23.62 4.55 -68.80
N PHE A 3 24.12 3.72 -67.90
CA PHE A 3 23.39 3.26 -66.72
C PHE A 3 23.58 4.33 -65.64
N GLU A 4 22.50 5.01 -65.28
CA GLU A 4 22.45 5.86 -64.07
C GLU A 4 22.09 4.99 -62.87
N SER A 5 23.02 4.87 -61.93
CA SER A 5 22.80 4.22 -60.66
C SER A 5 22.06 5.17 -59.71
N LEU A 6 20.80 4.85 -59.44
CA LEU A 6 19.96 5.54 -58.46
C LEU A 6 20.33 5.04 -57.07
N PHE A 7 21.06 5.84 -56.27
CA PHE A 7 21.35 5.58 -54.86
C PHE A 7 20.15 5.96 -54.03
N PHE A 8 19.42 4.96 -53.56
CA PHE A 8 18.32 5.14 -52.56
C PHE A 8 18.96 5.31 -51.19
N LEU A 9 19.01 6.55 -50.68
CA LEU A 9 19.47 6.87 -49.32
C LEU A 9 18.32 6.61 -48.36
N CYS A 10 18.32 5.45 -47.68
CA CYS A 10 17.37 5.11 -46.66
C CYS A 10 17.73 5.89 -45.38
N LEU A 11 17.06 7.02 -45.14
CA LEU A 11 17.11 7.75 -43.86
C LEU A 11 16.37 6.95 -42.79
N VAL A 12 17.12 6.18 -42.02
CA VAL A 12 16.60 5.57 -40.76
C VAL A 12 16.46 6.71 -39.75
N LEU A 13 15.25 7.25 -39.64
CA LEU A 13 14.87 8.12 -38.51
C LEU A 13 14.88 7.28 -37.26
N CYS A 14 16.00 7.25 -36.55
CA CYS A 14 16.08 6.74 -35.20
C CYS A 14 15.29 7.69 -34.29
N SER A 15 13.99 7.47 -34.16
CA SER A 15 13.17 8.15 -33.16
C SER A 15 13.61 7.63 -31.78
N CYS A 16 14.57 8.33 -31.16
CA CYS A 16 14.84 8.21 -29.74
C CYS A 16 13.60 8.73 -29.02
N THR A 17 12.64 7.84 -28.74
CA THR A 17 11.61 8.12 -27.75
C THR A 17 12.31 8.32 -26.42
N LYS A 18 12.35 9.55 -25.94
CA LYS A 18 12.86 9.89 -24.62
C LYS A 18 12.08 9.03 -23.61
N ARG A 19 12.74 8.07 -22.95
CA ARG A 19 12.09 7.24 -21.94
C ARG A 19 11.67 8.20 -20.83
N GLU A 20 10.37 8.24 -20.53
CA GLU A 20 9.85 8.99 -19.40
C GLU A 20 10.47 8.40 -18.13
N SER A 21 11.10 9.24 -17.31
CA SER A 21 11.67 8.84 -16.03
C SER A 21 10.70 9.22 -14.91
N PHE A 22 10.34 8.28 -14.07
CA PHE A 22 9.42 8.43 -12.93
C PHE A 22 10.15 8.32 -11.58
N ASN A 23 11.46 8.62 -11.54
CA ASN A 23 12.31 8.50 -10.35
C ASN A 23 11.83 9.30 -9.13
N HIS A 24 10.91 10.26 -9.33
CA HIS A 24 10.30 11.05 -8.25
C HIS A 24 9.09 10.38 -7.61
N ILE A 25 8.59 9.28 -8.19
CA ILE A 25 7.43 8.56 -7.69
C ILE A 25 7.89 7.50 -6.69
N GLU A 26 7.36 7.54 -5.47
CA GLU A 26 7.63 6.54 -4.46
C GLU A 26 7.01 5.19 -4.85
N ILE A 27 7.75 4.10 -4.61
CA ILE A 27 7.26 2.73 -4.83
C ILE A 27 7.21 2.04 -3.47
N ILE A 28 6.00 1.67 -3.05
CA ILE A 28 5.69 1.06 -1.75
C ILE A 28 5.20 -0.37 -1.99
N GLY A 29 5.77 -1.34 -1.33
CA GLY A 29 5.35 -2.75 -1.48
C GLY A 29 4.00 -3.01 -0.80
N HIS A 30 3.01 -3.47 -1.55
CA HIS A 30 1.64 -3.77 -1.10
C HIS A 30 1.63 -5.07 -0.27
N GLY A 31 1.22 -5.03 0.99
CA GLY A 31 1.32 -6.17 1.92
C GLY A 31 2.75 -6.74 2.02
N GLY A 32 3.78 -5.92 1.73
CA GLY A 32 5.17 -6.34 1.56
C GLY A 32 5.54 -6.61 0.11
N MET A 33 5.56 -7.89 -0.34
CA MET A 33 5.98 -8.29 -1.70
C MET A 33 4.93 -8.14 -2.79
N GLY A 34 3.72 -7.76 -2.45
CA GLY A 34 2.55 -7.67 -3.34
C GLY A 34 1.47 -8.67 -2.98
N VAL A 35 0.22 -8.25 -3.12
CA VAL A 35 -0.98 -9.06 -2.83
C VAL A 35 -1.29 -9.97 -4.02
N GLU A 36 -1.62 -11.24 -3.79
CA GLU A 36 -2.02 -12.23 -4.81
C GLU A 36 -1.09 -12.30 -6.03
N HIS A 37 0.19 -11.99 -5.87
CA HIS A 37 1.13 -12.01 -6.99
C HIS A 37 1.68 -13.43 -7.21
N PRO A 38 1.58 -14.01 -8.42
CA PRO A 38 2.00 -15.40 -8.69
C PRO A 38 3.49 -15.66 -8.45
N MET A 39 4.30 -14.62 -8.34
CA MET A 39 5.74 -14.71 -8.07
C MET A 39 6.09 -14.46 -6.62
N SER A 40 5.12 -14.12 -5.76
CA SER A 40 5.31 -14.07 -4.32
C SER A 40 5.29 -15.48 -3.77
N ILE A 41 6.35 -15.86 -3.04
CA ILE A 41 6.46 -17.18 -2.39
C ILE A 41 5.92 -17.13 -0.96
N TYR A 42 5.68 -15.94 -0.44
CA TYR A 42 5.13 -15.70 0.89
C TYR A 42 3.80 -14.98 0.78
N HIS A 43 2.91 -15.26 1.71
CA HIS A 43 1.67 -14.50 1.84
C HIS A 43 1.99 -13.02 2.16
N ASP A 44 1.19 -12.11 1.64
CA ASP A 44 1.24 -10.70 2.06
C ASP A 44 0.97 -10.58 3.57
N ASN A 45 1.28 -9.43 4.14
CA ASN A 45 1.09 -9.17 5.57
C ASN A 45 1.84 -10.16 6.49
N THR A 46 2.98 -10.68 6.05
CA THR A 46 3.86 -11.56 6.84
C THR A 46 5.25 -10.93 7.06
N VAL A 47 5.95 -11.39 8.09
CA VAL A 47 7.35 -10.99 8.35
C VAL A 47 8.23 -11.29 7.15
N GLU A 48 8.02 -12.46 6.52
CA GLU A 48 8.77 -12.94 5.37
C GLU A 48 8.54 -12.07 4.13
N SER A 49 7.28 -11.72 3.83
CA SER A 49 6.91 -10.84 2.72
C SER A 49 7.54 -9.45 2.87
N VAL A 50 7.39 -8.85 4.04
CA VAL A 50 7.98 -7.53 4.36
C VAL A 50 9.51 -7.58 4.29
N SER A 51 10.14 -8.58 4.92
CA SER A 51 11.60 -8.73 4.92
C SER A 51 12.16 -8.89 3.50
N LEU A 52 11.49 -9.68 2.65
CA LEU A 52 11.90 -9.87 1.27
C LEU A 52 11.73 -8.60 0.44
N ALA A 53 10.62 -7.88 0.61
CA ALA A 53 10.35 -6.61 -0.07
C ALA A 53 11.45 -5.57 0.21
N LEU A 54 11.83 -5.41 1.47
CA LEU A 54 12.83 -4.44 1.89
C LEU A 54 14.24 -4.70 1.32
N GLN A 55 14.52 -5.89 0.79
CA GLN A 55 15.78 -6.21 0.12
C GLN A 55 15.86 -5.63 -1.31
N PHE A 56 14.75 -5.16 -1.90
CA PHE A 56 14.77 -4.61 -3.25
C PHE A 56 15.38 -3.19 -3.28
N PRO A 57 16.50 -2.99 -3.99
CA PRO A 57 17.10 -1.67 -4.14
C PRO A 57 16.13 -0.71 -4.86
N GLY A 58 15.87 0.43 -4.25
CA GLY A 58 14.98 1.47 -4.81
C GLY A 58 13.52 1.35 -4.35
N LEU A 59 13.17 0.36 -3.53
CA LEU A 59 11.88 0.35 -2.83
C LEU A 59 11.90 1.38 -1.70
N ASN A 60 10.90 2.25 -1.66
CA ASN A 60 10.81 3.34 -0.67
C ASN A 60 10.27 2.85 0.68
N GLY A 61 9.48 1.79 0.71
CA GLY A 61 8.87 1.24 1.91
C GLY A 61 7.89 0.14 1.62
N VAL A 62 7.09 -0.19 2.62
CA VAL A 62 6.02 -1.19 2.51
C VAL A 62 4.72 -0.63 3.08
N GLU A 63 3.63 -1.15 2.58
CA GLU A 63 2.30 -0.97 3.15
C GLU A 63 1.88 -2.30 3.76
N VAL A 64 1.13 -2.25 4.88
CA VAL A 64 0.57 -3.42 5.57
C VAL A 64 -0.82 -3.09 6.13
N ASP A 65 -1.68 -4.09 6.11
CA ASP A 65 -3.03 -4.04 6.68
C ASP A 65 -2.99 -4.41 8.16
N VAL A 66 -3.66 -3.64 9.02
CA VAL A 66 -3.58 -3.84 10.47
C VAL A 66 -4.96 -3.92 11.11
N GLN A 67 -5.17 -4.94 11.93
CA GLN A 67 -6.38 -5.18 12.72
C GLN A 67 -6.07 -5.29 14.20
N LEU A 68 -7.02 -4.88 15.06
CA LEU A 68 -6.91 -4.92 16.51
C LEU A 68 -7.65 -6.14 17.06
N ASP A 69 -7.02 -6.93 17.93
CA ASP A 69 -7.65 -8.04 18.65
C ASP A 69 -8.29 -7.61 19.99
N LEU A 70 -8.88 -8.57 20.71
CA LEU A 70 -9.52 -8.33 22.01
C LEU A 70 -8.54 -7.94 23.13
N ASP A 71 -7.26 -8.29 23.00
CA ASP A 71 -6.23 -7.99 23.99
C ASP A 71 -5.53 -6.63 23.71
N GLY A 72 -5.91 -5.94 22.62
CA GLY A 72 -5.30 -4.68 22.23
C GLY A 72 -4.00 -4.85 21.44
N GLU A 73 -3.73 -6.04 20.91
CA GLU A 73 -2.60 -6.30 20.03
C GLU A 73 -2.95 -6.07 18.56
N LEU A 74 -1.99 -5.56 17.79
CA LEU A 74 -2.17 -5.25 16.37
C LEU A 74 -1.57 -6.34 15.49
N TRP A 75 -2.42 -6.98 14.68
CA TRP A 75 -2.10 -8.07 13.78
C TRP A 75 -2.10 -7.62 12.33
N LEU A 76 -1.20 -8.15 11.53
CA LEU A 76 -1.16 -7.91 10.10
C LEU A 76 -2.08 -8.90 9.41
N TYR A 77 -3.19 -8.39 8.83
CA TYR A 77 -4.16 -9.20 8.10
C TYR A 77 -5.15 -8.33 7.33
N HIS A 78 -5.40 -8.68 6.06
CA HIS A 78 -6.23 -7.87 5.17
C HIS A 78 -7.73 -8.09 5.38
N ASP A 79 -8.19 -9.35 5.35
CA ASP A 79 -9.61 -9.68 5.28
C ASP A 79 -10.31 -9.58 6.65
N MET A 80 -11.64 -9.45 6.62
CA MET A 80 -12.42 -9.43 7.85
C MET A 80 -12.40 -10.79 8.57
N GLU A 81 -12.51 -11.89 7.80
CA GLU A 81 -12.63 -13.26 8.32
C GLU A 81 -11.37 -14.07 8.03
N LEU A 82 -10.91 -14.82 9.02
CA LEU A 82 -9.71 -15.65 8.96
C LEU A 82 -9.89 -16.94 8.15
N ASP A 83 -11.16 -17.37 7.95
CA ASP A 83 -11.54 -18.69 7.44
C ASP A 83 -11.03 -19.00 6.03
N THR A 84 -10.86 -17.99 5.20
CA THR A 84 -10.51 -18.16 3.79
C THR A 84 -9.02 -18.40 3.55
N GLU A 85 -8.17 -17.78 4.38
CA GLU A 85 -6.73 -17.71 4.13
C GLU A 85 -5.88 -18.38 5.20
N THR A 86 -6.50 -18.77 6.34
CA THR A 86 -5.74 -19.31 7.49
C THR A 86 -6.24 -20.67 7.95
N SER A 87 -5.49 -21.31 8.86
CA SER A 87 -5.87 -22.55 9.54
C SER A 87 -6.95 -22.38 10.62
N GLY A 88 -7.36 -21.13 10.88
CA GLY A 88 -8.39 -20.80 11.88
C GLY A 88 -9.63 -20.20 11.26
N GLY A 89 -10.48 -19.61 12.10
CA GLY A 89 -11.73 -18.98 11.68
C GLY A 89 -12.15 -17.87 12.63
N GLY A 90 -13.16 -17.10 12.20
CA GLY A 90 -13.66 -15.93 12.89
C GLY A 90 -12.93 -14.65 12.51
N CYS A 91 -13.09 -13.59 13.29
CA CYS A 91 -12.49 -12.28 13.01
C CYS A 91 -11.45 -11.93 14.08
N ILE A 92 -10.35 -11.30 13.69
CA ILE A 92 -9.30 -10.83 14.62
C ILE A 92 -9.90 -10.04 15.76
N GLY A 93 -10.80 -9.09 15.49
CA GLY A 93 -11.47 -8.28 16.50
C GLY A 93 -12.39 -9.02 17.48
N SER A 94 -12.62 -10.32 17.29
CA SER A 94 -13.40 -11.18 18.19
C SER A 94 -12.55 -12.23 18.90
N LEU A 95 -11.23 -12.22 18.73
CA LEU A 95 -10.33 -13.25 19.25
C LEU A 95 -9.29 -12.66 20.20
N HIS A 96 -8.86 -13.48 21.14
CA HIS A 96 -7.69 -13.21 21.97
C HIS A 96 -6.39 -13.57 21.26
N SER A 97 -5.33 -12.86 21.54
CA SER A 97 -3.99 -13.04 20.95
C SER A 97 -3.47 -14.48 20.99
N ASN A 98 -3.76 -15.21 22.07
CA ASN A 98 -3.32 -16.60 22.24
C ASN A 98 -3.91 -17.58 21.20
N PHE A 99 -5.08 -17.26 20.63
CA PHE A 99 -5.66 -18.05 19.54
C PHE A 99 -5.03 -17.67 18.19
N ILE A 100 -4.82 -16.38 17.96
CA ILE A 100 -4.32 -15.87 16.68
C ILE A 100 -2.84 -16.28 16.45
N MET A 101 -2.02 -16.28 17.51
CA MET A 101 -0.59 -16.60 17.41
C MET A 101 -0.28 -18.02 16.92
N ASP A 102 -1.22 -18.93 17.04
CA ASP A 102 -1.07 -20.32 16.60
C ASP A 102 -1.53 -20.56 15.15
N LEU A 103 -2.19 -19.56 14.54
CA LEU A 103 -2.69 -19.66 13.17
C LEU A 103 -1.55 -19.54 12.14
N ASN A 104 -1.72 -20.31 11.05
CA ASN A 104 -0.87 -20.21 9.87
C ASN A 104 -1.73 -19.84 8.66
N TYR A 105 -1.12 -19.19 7.69
CA TYR A 105 -1.73 -19.04 6.37
C TYR A 105 -1.80 -20.40 5.65
N ASN A 106 -2.84 -20.60 4.84
CA ASN A 106 -3.06 -21.80 4.03
C ASN A 106 -2.19 -21.80 2.76
N THR A 107 -0.92 -21.50 2.92
CA THR A 107 0.09 -21.46 1.87
C THR A 107 1.00 -22.69 1.91
N ILE A 108 1.85 -22.86 0.88
CA ILE A 108 2.86 -23.93 0.87
C ILE A 108 3.88 -23.77 1.99
N GLN A 109 4.19 -22.53 2.36
CA GLN A 109 5.19 -22.19 3.39
C GLN A 109 4.59 -22.25 4.80
N GLY A 110 3.26 -22.08 4.93
CA GLY A 110 2.55 -22.09 6.19
C GLY A 110 3.03 -20.98 7.14
N GLU A 111 3.22 -19.77 6.61
CA GLU A 111 3.65 -18.60 7.37
C GLU A 111 2.65 -18.32 8.51
N LYS A 112 3.16 -17.80 9.59
CA LYS A 112 2.32 -17.38 10.72
C LYS A 112 1.75 -15.99 10.51
N LEU A 113 0.56 -15.76 11.06
CA LEU A 113 0.09 -14.40 11.26
C LEU A 113 1.09 -13.68 12.18
N CYS A 114 1.38 -12.43 11.89
CA CYS A 114 2.36 -11.66 12.66
C CYS A 114 1.76 -10.36 13.21
N ARG A 115 2.35 -9.87 14.30
CA ARG A 115 2.01 -8.58 14.89
C ARG A 115 2.79 -7.46 14.25
N LEU A 116 2.22 -6.25 14.27
CA LEU A 116 2.88 -5.05 13.75
C LEU A 116 4.27 -4.83 14.36
N ASN A 117 4.43 -5.04 15.66
CA ASN A 117 5.70 -4.86 16.36
C ASN A 117 6.81 -5.82 15.90
N GLN A 118 6.50 -6.91 15.20
CA GLN A 118 7.48 -7.84 14.65
C GLN A 118 8.12 -7.34 13.35
N ILE A 119 7.42 -6.49 12.58
CA ILE A 119 7.97 -5.92 11.34
C ILE A 119 8.63 -4.56 11.54
N VAL A 120 8.23 -3.80 12.57
CA VAL A 120 8.81 -2.47 12.86
C VAL A 120 10.34 -2.47 12.92
N PRO A 121 11.01 -3.45 13.56
CA PRO A 121 12.47 -3.50 13.60
C PRO A 121 13.15 -3.75 12.25
N LEU A 122 12.42 -4.20 11.23
CA LEU A 122 12.95 -4.46 9.89
C LEU A 122 13.12 -3.19 9.06
N LEU A 123 12.46 -2.09 9.46
CA LEU A 123 12.47 -0.83 8.75
C LEU A 123 13.46 0.15 9.40
N ASP A 124 14.36 0.68 8.61
CA ASP A 124 15.28 1.75 9.03
C ASP A 124 14.73 3.14 8.67
N SER A 125 15.47 4.19 9.04
CA SER A 125 15.07 5.58 8.82
C SER A 125 15.00 6.02 7.35
N SER A 126 15.43 5.19 6.41
CA SER A 126 15.34 5.45 4.97
C SER A 126 14.05 4.93 4.36
N LYS A 127 13.23 4.25 5.13
CA LYS A 127 12.01 3.57 4.68
C LYS A 127 10.74 4.25 5.20
N VAL A 128 9.65 4.00 4.49
CA VAL A 128 8.30 4.41 4.86
C VAL A 128 7.49 3.17 5.21
N LEU A 129 6.75 3.23 6.29
CA LEU A 129 5.73 2.25 6.65
C LEU A 129 4.34 2.88 6.48
N PHE A 130 3.59 2.43 5.48
CA PHE A 130 2.17 2.70 5.41
C PHE A 130 1.41 1.64 6.20
N ILE A 131 0.45 2.07 6.99
CA ILE A 131 -0.42 1.21 7.79
C ILE A 131 -1.86 1.45 7.34
N ASP A 132 -2.45 0.48 6.65
CA ASP A 132 -3.88 0.50 6.35
C ASP A 132 -4.65 0.00 7.57
N VAL A 133 -5.35 0.93 8.21
CA VAL A 133 -6.11 0.70 9.44
C VAL A 133 -7.45 0.07 9.08
N LYS A 134 -7.59 -1.23 9.34
CA LYS A 134 -8.84 -1.97 9.12
C LYS A 134 -9.80 -1.75 10.29
N SER A 135 -10.75 -0.83 10.10
CA SER A 135 -11.78 -0.50 11.10
C SER A 135 -13.00 -1.42 11.02
N PHE A 136 -12.77 -2.73 10.73
CA PHE A 136 -13.86 -3.69 10.67
C PHE A 136 -14.54 -3.86 12.03
N ASN A 137 -15.86 -4.02 12.01
CA ASN A 137 -16.55 -4.52 13.18
C ASN A 137 -16.09 -5.96 13.45
N SER A 138 -16.09 -6.35 14.73
CA SER A 138 -15.91 -7.75 15.09
C SER A 138 -17.02 -8.63 14.49
N CYS A 139 -16.81 -9.95 14.39
CA CYS A 139 -17.79 -10.88 13.81
C CYS A 139 -19.12 -10.93 14.57
N ASP A 140 -19.14 -10.51 15.82
CA ASP A 140 -20.35 -10.36 16.65
C ASP A 140 -21.02 -8.96 16.51
N GLY A 141 -20.51 -8.13 15.57
CA GLY A 141 -21.06 -6.83 15.24
C GLY A 141 -20.65 -5.68 16.16
N LEU A 142 -19.73 -5.91 17.10
CA LEU A 142 -19.20 -4.84 17.94
C LEU A 142 -18.28 -3.93 17.13
N ALA A 143 -18.54 -2.64 17.20
CA ALA A 143 -17.71 -1.64 16.54
C ALA A 143 -16.33 -1.53 17.22
N GLN A 144 -15.28 -1.49 16.42
CA GLN A 144 -13.93 -1.21 16.89
C GLN A 144 -13.84 0.19 17.47
N ASN A 145 -13.00 0.35 18.51
CA ASN A 145 -12.78 1.63 19.16
C ASN A 145 -11.55 2.35 18.57
N PRO A 146 -11.71 3.52 17.90
CA PRO A 146 -10.60 4.23 17.28
C PRO A 146 -9.54 4.73 18.29
N ILE A 147 -9.95 5.04 19.53
CA ILE A 147 -9.02 5.50 20.57
C ILE A 147 -8.12 4.34 21.02
N LEU A 148 -8.71 3.17 21.30
CA LEU A 148 -7.94 1.99 21.67
C LEU A 148 -7.00 1.57 20.55
N PHE A 149 -7.48 1.61 19.30
CA PHE A 149 -6.62 1.31 18.14
C PHE A 149 -5.42 2.28 18.07
N LEU A 150 -5.66 3.57 18.22
CA LEU A 150 -4.61 4.60 18.22
C LEU A 150 -3.60 4.40 19.36
N GLU A 151 -4.05 4.07 20.57
CA GLU A 151 -3.18 3.79 21.72
C GLU A 151 -2.31 2.55 21.48
N SER A 152 -2.90 1.48 20.94
CA SER A 152 -2.18 0.26 20.54
C SER A 152 -1.16 0.54 19.44
N LEU A 153 -1.53 1.37 18.46
CA LEU A 153 -0.63 1.78 17.38
C LEU A 153 0.57 2.57 17.91
N ASN A 154 0.34 3.55 18.78
CA ASN A 154 1.40 4.32 19.43
C ASN A 154 2.35 3.41 20.24
N THR A 155 1.81 2.40 20.91
CA THR A 155 2.60 1.42 21.67
C THR A 155 3.47 0.56 20.75
N ALA A 156 2.89 0.00 19.69
CA ALA A 156 3.59 -0.86 18.74
C ALA A 156 4.69 -0.11 17.98
N LEU A 157 4.50 1.19 17.73
CA LEU A 157 5.43 2.05 16.99
C LEU A 157 6.42 2.81 17.88
N SER A 158 6.40 2.64 19.19
CA SER A 158 7.21 3.43 20.14
C SER A 158 8.73 3.41 19.87
N ASN A 159 9.23 2.34 19.25
CA ASN A 159 10.65 2.19 18.88
C ASN A 159 10.89 2.27 17.36
N THR A 160 9.92 2.76 16.59
CA THR A 160 10.08 2.88 15.14
C THR A 160 11.13 3.92 14.78
N LYS A 161 11.90 3.64 13.72
CA LYS A 161 12.88 4.58 13.15
C LYS A 161 12.44 5.12 11.79
N CYS A 162 11.55 4.42 11.12
CA CYS A 162 11.06 4.80 9.80
C CYS A 162 9.99 5.89 9.90
N GLU A 163 9.71 6.53 8.77
CA GLU A 163 8.53 7.38 8.61
C GLU A 163 7.26 6.51 8.60
N VAL A 164 6.26 6.89 9.40
CA VAL A 164 4.98 6.19 9.47
C VAL A 164 3.89 7.06 8.85
N ARG A 165 3.10 6.44 7.98
CA ARG A 165 1.92 7.01 7.33
C ARG A 165 0.73 6.07 7.56
N VAL A 166 -0.45 6.63 7.84
CA VAL A 166 -1.65 5.81 8.05
C VAL A 166 -2.66 6.03 6.92
N ILE A 167 -3.31 4.95 6.52
CA ILE A 167 -4.42 4.94 5.56
C ILE A 167 -5.70 4.67 6.35
N ILE A 168 -6.69 5.53 6.17
CA ILE A 168 -7.98 5.44 6.84
C ILE A 168 -9.09 5.47 5.78
N SER A 169 -9.91 4.43 5.74
CA SER A 169 -11.10 4.35 4.88
C SER A 169 -12.39 4.75 5.61
N ASN A 170 -12.41 4.63 6.94
CA ASN A 170 -13.56 5.02 7.75
C ASN A 170 -13.49 6.52 8.09
N THR A 171 -14.40 7.30 7.52
CA THR A 171 -14.47 8.76 7.71
C THR A 171 -14.55 9.16 9.18
N ASP A 172 -15.29 8.42 10.01
CA ASP A 172 -15.48 8.73 11.43
C ASP A 172 -14.19 8.55 12.24
N TRP A 173 -13.19 7.87 11.69
CA TRP A 173 -11.90 7.64 12.35
C TRP A 173 -10.87 8.74 12.04
N LEU A 174 -11.03 9.49 10.94
CA LEU A 174 -10.10 10.54 10.52
C LEU A 174 -9.74 11.54 11.63
N PRO A 175 -10.70 12.07 12.42
CA PRO A 175 -10.39 13.05 13.47
C PRO A 175 -9.46 12.52 14.58
N TYR A 176 -9.42 11.21 14.78
CA TYR A 176 -8.55 10.58 15.80
C TYR A 176 -7.11 10.43 15.32
N PHE A 177 -6.87 10.24 14.02
CA PHE A 177 -5.53 9.94 13.48
C PHE A 177 -4.81 11.17 12.93
N ILE A 178 -5.52 12.10 12.30
CA ILE A 178 -4.96 13.32 11.69
C ILE A 178 -4.04 14.11 12.66
N PRO A 179 -4.34 14.27 13.96
CA PRO A 179 -3.48 15.02 14.86
C PRO A 179 -2.13 14.38 15.17
N PHE A 180 -1.98 13.09 14.91
CA PHE A 180 -0.82 12.29 15.36
C PHE A 180 0.02 11.72 14.22
N TYR A 181 -0.60 11.47 13.04
CA TYR A 181 0.05 10.82 11.92
C TYR A 181 -0.14 11.57 10.61
N GLN A 182 0.77 11.36 9.67
CA GLN A 182 0.51 11.66 8.27
C GLN A 182 -0.62 10.75 7.78
N THR A 183 -1.84 11.31 7.70
CA THR A 183 -3.06 10.54 7.44
C THR A 183 -3.51 10.71 6.00
N TYR A 184 -3.75 9.58 5.35
CA TYR A 184 -4.25 9.46 3.99
C TYR A 184 -5.65 8.88 4.03
N TYR A 185 -6.58 9.54 3.35
CA TYR A 185 -7.93 9.00 3.19
C TYR A 185 -7.98 8.06 1.98
N SER A 186 -8.57 6.86 2.16
CA SER A 186 -8.73 5.90 1.08
C SER A 186 -10.19 5.75 0.68
N SER A 187 -10.49 6.01 -0.59
CA SER A 187 -11.77 5.69 -1.24
C SER A 187 -11.60 5.58 -2.74
N ASP A 188 -12.44 4.78 -3.38
CA ASP A 188 -12.55 4.68 -4.84
C ASP A 188 -13.57 5.66 -5.42
N GLN A 189 -14.28 6.39 -4.55
CA GLN A 189 -15.33 7.32 -4.94
C GLN A 189 -14.88 8.77 -4.83
N HIS A 190 -14.74 9.44 -5.97
CA HIS A 190 -14.27 10.81 -6.04
C HIS A 190 -15.10 11.78 -5.18
N ALA A 191 -16.42 11.61 -5.12
CA ALA A 191 -17.31 12.47 -4.32
C ALA A 191 -17.04 12.34 -2.81
N GLU A 192 -16.72 11.14 -2.34
CA GLU A 192 -16.35 10.90 -0.93
C GLU A 192 -14.99 11.53 -0.61
N ILE A 193 -14.03 11.42 -1.52
CA ILE A 193 -12.71 12.03 -1.36
C ILE A 193 -12.85 13.55 -1.24
N GLU A 194 -13.55 14.19 -2.17
CA GLU A 194 -13.79 15.65 -2.15
C GLU A 194 -14.50 16.11 -0.87
N ASN A 195 -15.52 15.35 -0.41
CA ASN A 195 -16.20 15.65 0.84
C ASN A 195 -15.25 15.58 2.04
N ASN A 196 -14.42 14.54 2.12
CA ASN A 196 -13.51 14.36 3.25
C ASN A 196 -12.37 15.38 3.26
N ILE A 197 -11.82 15.75 2.10
CA ILE A 197 -10.82 16.82 1.98
C ILE A 197 -11.37 18.14 2.53
N ASN A 198 -12.62 18.46 2.21
CA ASN A 198 -13.25 19.72 2.65
C ASN A 198 -13.67 19.69 4.12
N THR A 199 -13.96 18.52 4.67
CA THR A 199 -14.48 18.37 6.05
C THR A 199 -13.35 18.16 7.05
N HIS A 200 -12.29 17.46 6.68
CA HIS A 200 -11.19 17.08 7.58
C HIS A 200 -9.89 17.80 7.21
N LEU A 201 -9.70 18.97 7.80
CA LEU A 201 -8.45 19.73 7.63
C LEU A 201 -7.27 18.97 8.23
N GLY A 202 -6.15 18.94 7.51
CA GLY A 202 -4.91 18.28 7.95
C GLY A 202 -4.69 16.90 7.37
N LEU A 203 -5.54 16.42 6.46
CA LEU A 203 -5.21 15.26 5.64
C LEU A 203 -3.91 15.52 4.87
N THR A 204 -3.00 14.54 4.93
CA THR A 204 -1.74 14.58 4.17
C THR A 204 -1.96 14.24 2.70
N GLY A 205 -2.90 13.35 2.42
CA GLY A 205 -3.15 12.91 1.05
C GLY A 205 -4.29 11.92 0.93
N VAL A 206 -4.30 11.26 -0.23
CA VAL A 206 -5.30 10.26 -0.58
C VAL A 206 -4.63 9.02 -1.17
N VAL A 207 -5.23 7.86 -0.92
CA VAL A 207 -4.88 6.57 -1.53
C VAL A 207 -6.06 6.09 -2.35
N VAL A 208 -5.88 5.92 -3.66
CA VAL A 208 -6.99 5.67 -4.60
C VAL A 208 -6.61 4.53 -5.55
N ARG A 209 -7.56 3.65 -5.83
CA ARG A 209 -7.39 2.62 -6.86
C ARG A 209 -7.00 3.26 -8.20
N TYR A 210 -5.94 2.77 -8.83
CA TYR A 210 -5.41 3.42 -10.05
C TYR A 210 -6.44 3.50 -11.19
N SER A 211 -7.41 2.58 -11.25
CA SER A 211 -8.46 2.56 -12.28
C SER A 211 -9.61 3.53 -12.00
N SER A 212 -9.78 3.98 -10.76
CA SER A 212 -10.88 4.82 -10.30
C SER A 212 -10.59 6.32 -10.34
N ILE A 213 -9.38 6.72 -10.75
CA ILE A 213 -8.95 8.11 -10.81
C ILE A 213 -8.34 8.47 -12.16
N THR A 214 -8.55 9.67 -12.65
CA THR A 214 -7.94 10.23 -13.86
C THR A 214 -6.67 11.01 -13.55
N GLU A 215 -5.83 11.28 -14.56
CA GLU A 215 -4.65 12.14 -14.42
C GLU A 215 -5.03 13.57 -13.96
N SER A 216 -6.13 14.12 -14.51
CA SER A 216 -6.61 15.45 -14.11
C SER A 216 -7.05 15.52 -12.65
N GLN A 217 -7.64 14.45 -12.12
CA GLN A 217 -8.00 14.36 -10.69
C GLN A 217 -6.75 14.24 -9.80
N VAL A 218 -5.76 13.43 -10.20
CA VAL A 218 -4.46 13.39 -9.50
C VAL A 218 -3.87 14.79 -9.40
N GLN A 219 -3.82 15.52 -10.53
CA GLN A 219 -3.28 16.88 -10.54
C GLN A 219 -4.14 17.85 -9.71
N SER A 220 -5.47 17.68 -9.69
CA SER A 220 -6.37 18.50 -8.86
C SER A 220 -6.05 18.35 -7.38
N TYR A 221 -5.88 17.12 -6.89
CA TYR A 221 -5.53 16.88 -5.49
C TYR A 221 -4.14 17.41 -5.13
N LYS A 222 -3.16 17.22 -6.02
CA LYS A 222 -1.81 17.79 -5.83
C LYS A 222 -1.82 19.32 -5.77
N ASN A 223 -2.65 19.98 -6.57
CA ASN A 223 -2.80 21.44 -6.55
C ASN A 223 -3.45 21.94 -5.24
N GLN A 224 -4.18 21.10 -4.53
CA GLN A 224 -4.72 21.37 -3.19
C GLN A 224 -3.69 21.09 -2.08
N GLY A 225 -2.47 20.68 -2.42
CA GLY A 225 -1.38 20.37 -1.47
C GLY A 225 -1.41 18.95 -0.93
N LEU A 226 -2.27 18.08 -1.48
CA LEU A 226 -2.39 16.69 -1.04
C LEU A 226 -1.40 15.79 -1.80
N LYS A 227 -0.89 14.78 -1.12
CA LYS A 227 -0.17 13.68 -1.74
C LYS A 227 -1.14 12.65 -2.30
N VAL A 228 -0.81 12.07 -3.46
CA VAL A 228 -1.65 11.07 -4.12
C VAL A 228 -0.88 9.78 -4.30
N PHE A 229 -1.38 8.70 -3.71
CA PHE A 229 -0.88 7.34 -3.90
C PHE A 229 -1.92 6.50 -4.65
N LEU A 230 -1.44 5.65 -5.56
CA LEU A 230 -2.31 4.78 -6.35
C LEU A 230 -2.01 3.32 -6.02
N TYR A 231 -3.06 2.50 -5.87
CA TYR A 231 -2.92 1.09 -5.53
C TYR A 231 -3.60 0.13 -6.52
N GLU A 232 -3.43 -1.19 -6.33
CA GLU A 232 -4.00 -2.30 -7.08
C GLU A 232 -3.58 -2.38 -8.56
N MET A 233 -2.28 -2.29 -8.81
CA MET A 233 -1.71 -2.49 -10.15
C MET A 233 -1.13 -3.90 -10.30
N ARG A 234 -1.94 -4.83 -10.84
CA ARG A 234 -1.60 -6.27 -10.99
C ARG A 234 -0.89 -6.61 -12.31
N SER A 235 -0.61 -5.64 -13.17
CA SER A 235 -0.01 -5.89 -14.48
C SER A 235 0.97 -4.82 -14.91
N PRO A 236 1.96 -5.14 -15.77
CA PRO A 236 2.88 -4.15 -16.33
C PRO A 236 2.18 -2.98 -17.01
N LYS A 237 1.05 -3.24 -17.69
CA LYS A 237 0.24 -2.19 -18.33
C LYS A 237 -0.47 -1.30 -17.29
N GLY A 238 -0.95 -1.89 -16.18
CA GLY A 238 -1.53 -1.16 -15.06
C GLY A 238 -0.51 -0.23 -14.41
N ILE A 239 0.68 -0.75 -14.09
CA ILE A 239 1.79 0.02 -13.52
C ILE A 239 2.15 1.22 -14.41
N LYS A 240 2.35 1.01 -15.72
CA LYS A 240 2.63 2.11 -16.65
C LYS A 240 1.53 3.16 -16.71
N ARG A 241 0.26 2.73 -16.64
CA ARG A 241 -0.88 3.66 -16.61
C ARG A 241 -0.94 4.46 -15.32
N ALA A 242 -0.63 3.84 -14.19
CA ALA A 242 -0.58 4.53 -12.91
C ALA A 242 0.55 5.57 -12.88
N LEU A 243 1.77 5.20 -13.30
CA LEU A 243 2.92 6.11 -13.36
C LEU A 243 2.65 7.33 -14.25
N ARG A 244 2.00 7.14 -15.41
CA ARG A 244 1.66 8.25 -16.31
C ARG A 244 0.66 9.25 -15.76
N LYS A 245 -0.10 8.89 -14.72
CA LYS A 245 -0.96 9.85 -14.01
C LYS A 245 -0.18 10.79 -13.10
N ASN A 246 1.13 10.56 -12.97
CA ASN A 246 2.06 11.38 -12.20
C ASN A 246 1.65 11.54 -10.71
N PRO A 247 1.34 10.42 -10.00
CA PRO A 247 1.09 10.45 -8.57
C PRO A 247 2.37 10.76 -7.79
N ASP A 248 2.27 10.97 -6.47
CA ASP A 248 3.43 11.03 -5.58
C ASP A 248 4.02 9.65 -5.30
N GLY A 249 3.19 8.61 -5.29
CA GLY A 249 3.64 7.22 -5.16
C GLY A 249 2.65 6.20 -5.69
N ILE A 250 3.12 4.96 -5.77
CA ILE A 250 2.30 3.80 -6.11
C ILE A 250 2.51 2.67 -5.10
N ILE A 251 1.45 1.89 -4.87
CA ILE A 251 1.42 0.68 -4.02
C ILE A 251 1.08 -0.51 -4.94
N PRO A 252 2.07 -1.05 -5.69
CA PRO A 252 1.86 -2.07 -6.70
C PRO A 252 1.89 -3.48 -6.12
N ASP A 253 1.16 -4.41 -6.76
CA ASP A 253 1.22 -5.84 -6.45
C ASP A 253 2.48 -6.53 -7.04
N ASP A 254 3.14 -5.93 -8.04
CA ASP A 254 4.42 -6.39 -8.59
C ASP A 254 5.49 -5.31 -8.42
N ILE A 255 6.15 -5.33 -7.26
CA ILE A 255 7.20 -4.34 -6.92
C ILE A 255 8.41 -4.43 -7.86
N ARG A 256 8.80 -5.62 -8.32
CA ARG A 256 9.94 -5.77 -9.24
C ARG A 256 9.65 -5.08 -10.56
N ARG A 257 8.44 -5.27 -11.07
CA ARG A 257 8.02 -4.62 -12.30
C ARG A 257 7.89 -3.11 -12.15
N ALA A 258 7.34 -2.67 -11.02
CA ALA A 258 7.22 -1.25 -10.71
C ALA A 258 8.59 -0.56 -10.66
N LEU A 259 9.58 -1.18 -10.03
CA LEU A 259 10.96 -0.68 -9.97
C LEU A 259 11.65 -0.61 -11.35
N ILE A 260 11.30 -1.51 -12.28
CA ILE A 260 11.82 -1.48 -13.65
C ILE A 260 11.16 -0.36 -14.47
N GLU A 261 9.86 -0.17 -14.34
CA GLU A 261 9.10 0.81 -15.11
C GLU A 261 9.23 2.23 -14.55
N GLY A 262 9.52 2.37 -13.26
CA GLY A 262 9.73 3.66 -12.59
C GLY A 262 11.10 4.31 -12.86
N ARG A 263 12.04 3.52 -13.38
CA ARG A 263 13.40 4.00 -13.76
C ARG A 263 13.41 4.61 -15.19
#